data_0bdcd2e356129b8f537f1e97283b4c76
#
_entry.id   0bdcd2e356129b8f537f1e97283b4c76
#
_cell.length_a   1.000
_cell.length_b   1.000
_cell.length_c   1.000
_cell.angle_alpha   90.00
_cell.angle_beta   90.00
_cell.angle_gamma   90.00
#
_symmetry.space_group_name_H-M   'P 1'
#
loop_
_entity.id
_entity.type
_entity.pdbx_description
1 polymer ?
#
loop_
_entity_poly.entity_id
_entity_poly.type
_entity_poly.pdbx_seq_one_letter_code
_entity_poly.pdbx_strand_id
1 'polypeptide(L)'
;MAEMNYEIGLLDGSTFKIFKGVYNDFKEKAISDYKFELEPLEYEEFISAIEMGYLKCVVLKENLIPTAFLVYTTSISEAIELNIIHCLGTEDQAHKYKLLIEKFLELTEYERQNKIVSYPLLGHQAVFTADIAKFGFKFIGLALLRFIMGNASSERALENLKLSELPDDYSLVPYVDNYKKDAIRIIHEAFRDTLDALYDPRYKSIEGTTDIINKIVENVYGEFLSEVTSVVLYKEQPCGIAFVNITGGKIANIPLVAVEKNHRGQGLSEHMLNRSVKKMVDWTKLGERVFSEINVTTETNNYKALKMYRKVGFKEDYCYPQAYLLQKRKK
;
A
#
# COMPACT_ATOMS: atom_id res chain seq x y z
N MET A 1 -1.75 -7.18 -43.75
CA MET A 1 -1.16 -6.71 -42.46
C MET A 1 -0.16 -7.80 -42.09
N ALA A 2 1.12 -7.43 -41.88
CA ALA A 2 2.10 -8.40 -41.38
C ALA A 2 1.64 -8.85 -39.99
N GLU A 3 1.64 -10.18 -39.74
CA GLU A 3 1.37 -10.73 -38.39
C GLU A 3 2.43 -10.11 -37.44
N MET A 4 1.96 -9.38 -36.43
CA MET A 4 2.85 -8.89 -35.37
C MET A 4 3.36 -10.09 -34.58
N ASN A 5 4.67 -10.27 -34.53
CA ASN A 5 5.29 -11.37 -33.81
C ASN A 5 5.55 -10.90 -32.37
N TYR A 6 4.82 -11.50 -31.41
CA TYR A 6 4.99 -11.27 -29.97
C TYR A 6 5.92 -12.33 -29.36
N GLU A 7 6.94 -11.88 -28.66
CA GLU A 7 7.79 -12.72 -27.82
C GLU A 7 7.66 -12.26 -26.36
N ILE A 8 7.37 -13.20 -25.43
CA ILE A 8 7.12 -12.88 -24.02
C ILE A 8 7.93 -13.80 -23.14
N GLY A 9 8.73 -13.22 -22.24
CA GLY A 9 9.57 -13.97 -21.32
C GLY A 9 10.03 -13.12 -20.13
N LEU A 10 10.80 -13.74 -19.24
CA LEU A 10 11.46 -13.00 -18.17
C LEU A 10 12.54 -12.09 -18.77
N LEU A 11 12.68 -10.90 -18.17
CA LEU A 11 13.76 -9.98 -18.48
C LEU A 11 15.10 -10.63 -18.10
N ASP A 12 16.04 -10.67 -19.03
CA ASP A 12 17.37 -11.25 -18.86
C ASP A 12 18.48 -10.30 -19.37
N GLY A 13 19.73 -10.65 -19.07
CA GLY A 13 20.91 -9.84 -19.42
C GLY A 13 21.02 -9.50 -20.90
N SER A 14 20.53 -10.37 -21.80
CA SER A 14 20.58 -10.13 -23.25
C SER A 14 19.66 -8.99 -23.70
N THR A 15 18.63 -8.68 -22.92
CA THR A 15 17.60 -7.67 -23.21
C THR A 15 17.76 -6.37 -22.41
N PHE A 16 18.57 -6.30 -21.38
CA PHE A 16 18.67 -5.12 -20.51
C PHE A 16 18.92 -3.83 -21.30
N LYS A 17 19.84 -3.81 -22.25
CA LYS A 17 20.17 -2.58 -22.99
C LYS A 17 18.99 -2.02 -23.78
N ILE A 18 18.22 -2.89 -24.44
CA ILE A 18 17.06 -2.48 -25.26
C ILE A 18 15.81 -2.22 -24.42
N PHE A 19 15.72 -2.78 -23.22
CA PHE A 19 14.63 -2.60 -22.28
C PHE A 19 14.62 -1.19 -21.65
N LYS A 20 15.77 -0.51 -21.56
CA LYS A 20 15.90 0.82 -20.93
C LYS A 20 14.87 1.83 -21.46
N GLY A 21 14.54 1.78 -22.76
CA GLY A 21 13.59 2.71 -23.37
C GLY A 21 12.18 2.60 -22.79
N VAL A 22 11.64 1.38 -22.68
CA VAL A 22 10.30 1.15 -22.13
C VAL A 22 10.24 1.42 -20.63
N TYR A 23 11.34 1.17 -19.90
CA TYR A 23 11.44 1.50 -18.49
C TYR A 23 11.45 3.00 -18.24
N ASN A 24 12.16 3.76 -19.04
CA ASN A 24 12.21 5.22 -18.92
C ASN A 24 10.83 5.85 -19.19
N ASP A 25 10.10 5.39 -20.22
CA ASP A 25 8.72 5.85 -20.47
C ASP A 25 7.80 5.57 -19.27
N PHE A 26 7.92 4.40 -18.63
CA PHE A 26 7.23 4.11 -17.37
C PHE A 26 7.62 5.11 -16.28
N LYS A 27 8.93 5.34 -16.07
CA LYS A 27 9.43 6.22 -15.02
C LYS A 27 8.89 7.65 -15.17
N GLU A 28 8.87 8.19 -16.39
CA GLU A 28 8.29 9.51 -16.68
C GLU A 28 6.79 9.60 -16.33
N LYS A 29 6.05 8.49 -16.46
CA LYS A 29 4.61 8.42 -16.23
C LYS A 29 4.21 7.98 -14.81
N ALA A 30 5.18 7.52 -14.01
CA ALA A 30 4.91 6.87 -12.73
C ALA A 30 4.07 7.74 -11.76
N ILE A 31 4.43 9.00 -11.60
CA ILE A 31 3.72 9.93 -10.70
C ILE A 31 2.41 10.40 -11.33
N SER A 32 2.44 10.84 -12.60
CA SER A 32 1.27 11.45 -13.27
C SER A 32 0.18 10.42 -13.54
N ASP A 33 0.53 9.32 -14.21
CA ASP A 33 -0.42 8.39 -14.79
C ASP A 33 -0.71 7.21 -13.87
N TYR A 34 0.33 6.69 -13.20
CA TYR A 34 0.20 5.53 -12.32
C TYR A 34 0.03 5.88 -10.83
N LYS A 35 0.06 7.19 -10.48
CA LYS A 35 -0.17 7.67 -9.11
C LYS A 35 0.80 7.09 -8.07
N PHE A 36 2.03 6.81 -8.46
CA PHE A 36 3.07 6.46 -7.51
C PHE A 36 3.35 7.66 -6.59
N GLU A 37 3.53 7.42 -5.32
CA GLU A 37 3.87 8.46 -4.33
C GLU A 37 5.36 8.84 -4.40
N LEU A 38 6.19 7.91 -4.85
CA LEU A 38 7.64 8.06 -4.99
C LEU A 38 8.06 7.77 -6.42
N GLU A 39 9.17 8.40 -6.83
CA GLU A 39 9.80 8.03 -8.07
C GLU A 39 10.27 6.57 -8.03
N PRO A 40 10.07 5.80 -9.13
CA PRO A 40 10.62 4.46 -9.25
C PRO A 40 12.15 4.48 -9.16
N LEU A 41 12.72 3.31 -8.87
CA LEU A 41 14.18 3.10 -8.86
C LEU A 41 14.84 3.67 -10.11
N GLU A 42 16.09 4.08 -10.00
CA GLU A 42 16.90 4.34 -11.17
C GLU A 42 17.09 3.05 -11.97
N TYR A 43 17.32 3.17 -13.28
CA TYR A 43 17.34 2.01 -14.17
C TYR A 43 18.36 0.94 -13.71
N GLU A 44 19.53 1.39 -13.34
CA GLU A 44 20.63 0.53 -12.88
C GLU A 44 20.29 -0.20 -11.54
N GLU A 45 19.60 0.50 -10.64
CA GLU A 45 19.10 -0.07 -9.38
C GLU A 45 17.98 -1.09 -9.63
N PHE A 46 17.07 -0.78 -10.57
CA PHE A 46 16.01 -1.70 -10.98
C PHE A 46 16.59 -3.00 -11.57
N ILE A 47 17.57 -2.91 -12.47
CA ILE A 47 18.26 -4.09 -13.02
C ILE A 47 18.97 -4.89 -11.92
N SER A 48 19.67 -4.21 -11.01
CA SER A 48 20.32 -4.86 -9.86
C SER A 48 19.30 -5.62 -8.99
N ALA A 49 18.12 -5.05 -8.74
CA ALA A 49 17.07 -5.70 -7.98
C ALA A 49 16.52 -6.97 -8.70
N ILE A 50 16.48 -6.95 -10.04
CA ILE A 50 16.11 -8.14 -10.85
C ILE A 50 17.21 -9.21 -10.74
N GLU A 51 18.48 -8.84 -10.92
CA GLU A 51 19.62 -9.77 -10.85
C GLU A 51 19.76 -10.42 -9.46
N MET A 52 19.48 -9.68 -8.40
CA MET A 52 19.45 -10.18 -7.02
C MET A 52 18.20 -11.00 -6.70
N GLY A 53 17.20 -11.05 -7.61
CA GLY A 53 15.96 -11.80 -7.43
C GLY A 53 14.92 -11.16 -6.51
N TYR A 54 15.12 -9.90 -6.11
CA TYR A 54 14.14 -9.14 -5.32
C TYR A 54 12.90 -8.78 -6.13
N LEU A 55 13.09 -8.46 -7.41
CA LEU A 55 12.03 -8.21 -8.38
C LEU A 55 12.10 -9.22 -9.50
N LYS A 56 10.94 -9.53 -10.08
CA LYS A 56 10.81 -10.29 -11.32
C LYS A 56 10.11 -9.43 -12.36
N CYS A 57 10.60 -9.46 -13.60
CA CYS A 57 10.05 -8.68 -14.69
C CYS A 57 9.74 -9.58 -15.88
N VAL A 58 8.50 -9.54 -16.34
CA VAL A 58 8.08 -10.16 -17.61
C VAL A 58 8.08 -9.09 -18.69
N VAL A 59 8.72 -9.34 -19.81
CA VAL A 59 8.81 -8.40 -20.92
C VAL A 59 8.08 -8.97 -22.13
N LEU A 60 7.30 -8.12 -22.80
CA LEU A 60 6.72 -8.36 -24.11
C LEU A 60 7.49 -7.58 -25.16
N LYS A 61 7.93 -8.27 -26.20
CA LYS A 61 8.61 -7.69 -27.35
C LYS A 61 7.72 -7.81 -28.60
N GLU A 62 7.66 -6.76 -29.37
CA GLU A 62 7.09 -6.72 -30.71
C GLU A 62 8.23 -6.61 -31.72
N ASN A 63 8.36 -7.57 -32.61
CA ASN A 63 9.48 -7.62 -33.56
C ASN A 63 10.84 -7.42 -32.88
N LEU A 64 11.07 -8.13 -31.75
CA LEU A 64 12.28 -8.08 -30.92
C LEU A 64 12.49 -6.80 -30.11
N ILE A 65 11.59 -5.83 -30.19
CA ILE A 65 11.68 -4.56 -29.46
C ILE A 65 10.76 -4.64 -28.21
N PRO A 66 11.26 -4.41 -26.99
CA PRO A 66 10.43 -4.31 -25.80
C PRO A 66 9.41 -3.18 -25.89
N THR A 67 8.12 -3.51 -25.78
CA THR A 67 7.02 -2.54 -25.85
C THR A 67 6.11 -2.56 -24.65
N ALA A 68 6.21 -3.60 -23.81
CA ALA A 68 5.46 -3.68 -22.57
C ALA A 68 6.17 -4.56 -21.54
N PHE A 69 5.86 -4.37 -20.25
CA PHE A 69 6.38 -5.20 -19.19
C PHE A 69 5.45 -5.28 -17.98
N LEU A 70 5.71 -6.28 -17.14
CA LEU A 70 5.03 -6.53 -15.87
C LEU A 70 6.07 -6.81 -14.80
N VAL A 71 5.97 -6.12 -13.64
CA VAL A 71 6.87 -6.34 -12.49
C VAL A 71 6.09 -6.93 -11.33
N TYR A 72 6.69 -7.93 -10.68
CA TYR A 72 6.12 -8.56 -9.49
C TYR A 72 7.22 -9.04 -8.53
N THR A 73 6.82 -9.27 -7.25
CA THR A 73 7.67 -9.88 -6.22
C THR A 73 7.00 -11.08 -5.57
N THR A 74 7.81 -12.03 -5.14
CA THR A 74 7.37 -13.26 -4.43
C THR A 74 7.96 -13.34 -3.02
N SER A 75 8.56 -12.26 -2.53
CA SER A 75 9.27 -12.20 -1.23
C SER A 75 8.34 -12.31 -0.02
N ILE A 76 7.03 -12.02 -0.19
CA ILE A 76 6.05 -12.19 0.89
C ILE A 76 5.63 -13.67 0.95
N SER A 77 5.56 -14.22 2.17
CA SER A 77 5.26 -15.64 2.39
C SER A 77 3.90 -16.06 1.85
N GLU A 78 2.87 -15.20 2.03
CA GLU A 78 1.47 -15.51 1.73
C GLU A 78 0.96 -14.87 0.44
N ALA A 79 1.75 -13.96 -0.18
CA ALA A 79 1.33 -13.20 -1.34
C ALA A 79 2.39 -13.10 -2.44
N ILE A 80 1.93 -12.98 -3.67
CA ILE A 80 2.68 -12.47 -4.82
C ILE A 80 2.16 -11.07 -5.06
N GLU A 81 3.03 -10.07 -4.98
CA GLU A 81 2.66 -8.70 -5.25
C GLU A 81 2.96 -8.37 -6.72
N LEU A 82 1.92 -8.09 -7.50
CA LEU A 82 2.05 -7.52 -8.81
C LEU A 82 2.10 -6.00 -8.65
N ASN A 83 3.22 -5.39 -9.02
CA ASN A 83 3.50 -3.98 -8.73
C ASN A 83 3.03 -3.05 -9.85
N ILE A 84 3.32 -3.40 -11.10
CA ILE A 84 3.00 -2.59 -12.27
C ILE A 84 2.88 -3.42 -13.54
N ILE A 85 2.01 -2.99 -14.46
CA ILE A 85 2.04 -3.36 -15.87
C ILE A 85 2.11 -2.08 -16.66
N HIS A 86 3.07 -1.98 -17.56
CA HIS A 86 3.28 -0.82 -18.41
C HIS A 86 3.37 -1.21 -19.89
N CYS A 87 2.75 -0.39 -20.75
CA CYS A 87 2.77 -0.56 -22.20
C CYS A 87 3.13 0.77 -22.88
N LEU A 88 4.05 0.70 -23.84
CA LEU A 88 4.33 1.85 -24.72
C LEU A 88 3.13 2.13 -25.63
N GLY A 89 2.80 3.40 -25.80
CA GLY A 89 1.71 3.85 -26.67
C GLY A 89 0.33 3.42 -26.20
N THR A 90 -0.68 3.68 -27.03
CA THR A 90 -2.09 3.36 -26.74
C THR A 90 -2.62 2.22 -27.59
N GLU A 91 -1.88 1.81 -28.63
CA GLU A 91 -2.28 0.76 -29.56
C GLU A 91 -2.19 -0.62 -28.91
N ASP A 92 -3.24 -1.39 -29.04
CA ASP A 92 -3.36 -2.79 -28.55
C ASP A 92 -3.01 -3.00 -27.06
N GLN A 93 -3.11 -1.96 -26.22
CA GLN A 93 -2.78 -2.06 -24.80
C GLN A 93 -3.53 -3.19 -24.10
N ALA A 94 -4.83 -3.35 -24.34
CA ALA A 94 -5.63 -4.40 -23.72
C ALA A 94 -5.14 -5.80 -24.12
N HIS A 95 -4.67 -5.98 -25.35
CA HIS A 95 -4.09 -7.24 -25.82
C HIS A 95 -2.73 -7.51 -25.17
N LYS A 96 -1.83 -6.52 -25.16
CA LYS A 96 -0.52 -6.62 -24.47
C LYS A 96 -0.69 -6.93 -22.98
N TYR A 97 -1.62 -6.26 -22.34
CA TYR A 97 -1.97 -6.44 -20.93
C TYR A 97 -2.41 -7.88 -20.65
N LYS A 98 -3.31 -8.40 -21.52
CA LYS A 98 -3.77 -9.78 -21.46
C LYS A 98 -2.60 -10.77 -21.56
N LEU A 99 -1.74 -10.62 -22.56
CA LEU A 99 -0.60 -11.49 -22.79
C LEU A 99 0.39 -11.50 -21.61
N LEU A 100 0.66 -10.33 -21.03
CA LEU A 100 1.52 -10.21 -19.85
C LEU A 100 0.92 -10.90 -18.61
N ILE A 101 -0.39 -10.73 -18.37
CA ILE A 101 -1.09 -11.41 -17.26
C ILE A 101 -1.09 -12.93 -17.47
N GLU A 102 -1.37 -13.41 -18.70
CA GLU A 102 -1.32 -14.85 -19.03
C GLU A 102 0.05 -15.43 -18.71
N LYS A 103 1.13 -14.76 -19.15
CA LYS A 103 2.50 -15.20 -18.88
C LYS A 103 2.87 -15.14 -17.40
N PHE A 104 2.46 -14.09 -16.70
CA PHE A 104 2.63 -13.98 -15.26
C PHE A 104 1.93 -15.13 -14.52
N LEU A 105 0.69 -15.46 -14.88
CA LEU A 105 -0.05 -16.55 -14.27
C LEU A 105 0.55 -17.93 -14.57
N GLU A 106 1.15 -18.11 -15.75
CA GLU A 106 1.93 -19.31 -16.09
C GLU A 106 3.17 -19.43 -15.19
N LEU A 107 3.99 -18.38 -15.14
CA LEU A 107 5.25 -18.36 -14.39
C LEU A 107 5.06 -18.50 -12.87
N THR A 108 3.91 -18.10 -12.34
CA THR A 108 3.61 -18.15 -10.91
C THR A 108 2.68 -19.29 -10.51
N GLU A 109 2.42 -20.25 -11.42
CA GLU A 109 1.45 -21.33 -11.16
C GLU A 109 1.77 -22.15 -9.90
N TYR A 110 3.04 -22.43 -9.65
CA TYR A 110 3.49 -23.17 -8.47
C TYR A 110 3.31 -22.37 -7.18
N GLU A 111 3.78 -21.13 -7.15
CA GLU A 111 3.68 -20.24 -5.98
C GLU A 111 2.20 -19.97 -5.60
N ARG A 112 1.33 -19.81 -6.60
CA ARG A 112 -0.11 -19.58 -6.40
C ARG A 112 -0.88 -20.76 -5.78
N GLN A 113 -0.25 -21.91 -5.61
CA GLN A 113 -0.85 -22.99 -4.83
C GLN A 113 -0.98 -22.62 -3.35
N ASN A 114 -0.08 -21.79 -2.84
CA ASN A 114 -0.02 -21.40 -1.44
C ASN A 114 -0.11 -19.88 -1.21
N LYS A 115 0.04 -19.08 -2.27
CA LYS A 115 0.01 -17.60 -2.22
C LYS A 115 -1.17 -17.04 -2.98
N ILE A 116 -1.73 -15.95 -2.50
CA ILE A 116 -2.64 -15.12 -3.30
C ILE A 116 -1.81 -14.23 -4.23
N VAL A 117 -2.45 -13.64 -5.24
CA VAL A 117 -1.89 -12.48 -5.95
C VAL A 117 -2.59 -11.22 -5.44
N SER A 118 -1.82 -10.19 -5.15
CA SER A 118 -2.29 -8.86 -4.76
C SER A 118 -1.82 -7.85 -5.80
N TYR A 119 -2.72 -6.99 -6.30
CA TYR A 119 -2.40 -6.01 -7.35
C TYR A 119 -3.20 -4.72 -7.15
N PRO A 120 -2.57 -3.61 -6.74
CA PRO A 120 -3.19 -2.31 -6.70
C PRO A 120 -3.27 -1.71 -8.11
N LEU A 121 -4.49 -1.50 -8.62
CA LEU A 121 -4.72 -0.91 -9.94
C LEU A 121 -4.69 0.62 -9.84
N LEU A 122 -3.52 1.16 -9.59
CA LEU A 122 -3.33 2.60 -9.41
C LEU A 122 -3.46 3.37 -10.73
N GLY A 123 -4.04 4.55 -10.66
CA GLY A 123 -4.11 5.51 -11.77
C GLY A 123 -4.64 4.87 -13.05
N HIS A 124 -3.87 4.99 -14.13
CA HIS A 124 -4.25 4.50 -15.45
C HIS A 124 -4.50 2.98 -15.52
N GLN A 125 -3.90 2.19 -14.62
CA GLN A 125 -4.14 0.74 -14.59
C GLN A 125 -5.59 0.37 -14.27
N ALA A 126 -6.36 1.25 -13.61
CA ALA A 126 -7.76 1.01 -13.27
C ALA A 126 -8.66 0.77 -14.49
N VAL A 127 -8.27 1.24 -15.69
CA VAL A 127 -9.03 1.00 -16.94
C VAL A 127 -9.08 -0.49 -17.33
N PHE A 128 -8.10 -1.28 -16.89
CA PHE A 128 -8.00 -2.71 -17.19
C PHE A 128 -8.75 -3.61 -16.21
N THR A 129 -9.50 -3.04 -15.25
CA THR A 129 -10.24 -3.81 -14.23
C THR A 129 -11.11 -4.93 -14.85
N ALA A 130 -11.86 -4.61 -15.91
CA ALA A 130 -12.72 -5.59 -16.60
C ALA A 130 -11.93 -6.72 -17.30
N ASP A 131 -10.74 -6.42 -17.82
CA ASP A 131 -9.89 -7.40 -18.47
C ASP A 131 -9.24 -8.34 -17.45
N ILE A 132 -8.77 -7.79 -16.34
CA ILE A 132 -8.19 -8.58 -15.24
C ILE A 132 -9.24 -9.49 -14.58
N ALA A 133 -10.49 -9.03 -14.47
CA ALA A 133 -11.60 -9.84 -13.95
C ALA A 133 -11.78 -11.16 -14.73
N LYS A 134 -11.51 -11.17 -16.02
CA LYS A 134 -11.60 -12.38 -16.88
C LYS A 134 -10.62 -13.49 -16.46
N PHE A 135 -9.56 -13.15 -15.73
CA PHE A 135 -8.60 -14.09 -15.15
C PHE A 135 -8.99 -14.57 -13.74
N GLY A 136 -10.18 -14.19 -13.25
CA GLY A 136 -10.68 -14.61 -11.95
C GLY A 136 -10.27 -13.70 -10.78
N PHE A 137 -9.64 -12.57 -11.05
CA PHE A 137 -9.38 -11.56 -10.02
C PHE A 137 -10.68 -10.99 -9.46
N LYS A 138 -10.68 -10.75 -8.16
CA LYS A 138 -11.71 -10.04 -7.42
C LYS A 138 -11.18 -8.68 -7.02
N PHE A 139 -12.07 -7.76 -6.63
CA PHE A 139 -11.70 -6.37 -6.37
C PHE A 139 -12.31 -5.86 -5.07
N ILE A 140 -11.53 -5.02 -4.38
CA ILE A 140 -11.95 -4.20 -3.25
C ILE A 140 -11.67 -2.76 -3.65
N GLY A 141 -12.62 -1.85 -3.45
CA GLY A 141 -12.39 -0.42 -3.64
C GLY A 141 -11.60 0.14 -2.47
N LEU A 142 -10.46 0.77 -2.73
CA LEU A 142 -9.69 1.52 -1.74
C LEU A 142 -9.75 3.01 -2.03
N ALA A 143 -9.80 3.82 -0.97
CA ALA A 143 -9.72 5.27 -1.03
C ALA A 143 -8.46 5.73 -0.33
N LEU A 144 -7.64 6.51 -1.04
CA LEU A 144 -6.54 7.27 -0.47
C LEU A 144 -7.06 8.62 0.02
N LEU A 145 -6.76 8.94 1.26
CA LEU A 145 -7.04 10.24 1.84
C LEU A 145 -5.73 10.92 2.23
N ARG A 146 -5.67 12.24 2.05
CA ARG A 146 -4.50 13.06 2.36
C ARG A 146 -4.85 14.18 3.34
N PHE A 147 -3.97 14.41 4.28
CA PHE A 147 -3.90 15.64 5.05
C PHE A 147 -2.71 16.43 4.53
N ILE A 148 -2.97 17.52 3.80
CA ILE A 148 -1.92 18.35 3.21
C ILE A 148 -1.47 19.40 4.22
N MET A 149 -0.19 19.45 4.54
CA MET A 149 0.39 20.44 5.42
C MET A 149 0.27 21.85 4.84
N GLY A 150 -0.04 22.83 5.69
CA GLY A 150 -0.30 24.21 5.26
C GLY A 150 -1.65 24.40 4.51
N ASN A 151 -2.45 23.36 4.30
CA ASN A 151 -3.79 23.51 3.77
C ASN A 151 -4.74 24.03 4.84
N ALA A 152 -5.17 25.29 4.70
CA ALA A 152 -6.00 25.98 5.70
C ALA A 152 -7.31 25.23 6.05
N SER A 153 -7.89 24.47 5.12
CA SER A 153 -9.11 23.69 5.38
C SER A 153 -8.83 22.46 6.23
N SER A 154 -7.72 21.73 5.98
CA SER A 154 -7.30 20.57 6.77
C SER A 154 -6.88 20.97 8.18
N GLU A 155 -6.06 22.00 8.31
CA GLU A 155 -5.60 22.49 9.62
C GLU A 155 -6.76 23.07 10.44
N ARG A 156 -7.67 23.83 9.81
CA ARG A 156 -8.86 24.34 10.52
C ARG A 156 -9.79 23.21 10.99
N ALA A 157 -9.92 22.12 10.22
CA ALA A 157 -10.70 20.96 10.65
C ALA A 157 -10.05 20.29 11.87
N LEU A 158 -8.72 20.15 11.89
CA LEU A 158 -7.96 19.62 13.02
C LEU A 158 -8.09 20.51 14.26
N GLU A 159 -7.93 21.83 14.13
CA GLU A 159 -8.04 22.81 15.21
C GLU A 159 -9.45 22.86 15.83
N ASN A 160 -10.49 22.74 14.98
CA ASN A 160 -11.88 22.76 15.41
C ASN A 160 -12.42 21.37 15.82
N LEU A 161 -11.59 20.33 15.78
CA LEU A 161 -12.01 18.98 16.14
C LEU A 161 -12.40 18.93 17.62
N LYS A 162 -13.71 18.80 17.86
CA LYS A 162 -14.25 18.61 19.20
C LYS A 162 -14.18 17.13 19.53
N LEU A 163 -13.22 16.76 20.36
CA LEU A 163 -13.18 15.43 20.95
C LEU A 163 -13.94 15.45 22.27
N SER A 164 -14.68 14.37 22.58
CA SER A 164 -15.13 14.12 23.95
C SER A 164 -13.90 14.00 24.86
N GLU A 165 -14.04 14.29 26.13
CA GLU A 165 -12.95 13.96 27.09
C GLU A 165 -12.64 12.48 27.02
N LEU A 166 -11.34 12.16 27.14
CA LEU A 166 -10.92 10.77 27.25
C LEU A 166 -11.41 10.26 28.62
N PRO A 167 -12.15 9.11 28.68
CA PRO A 167 -12.64 8.63 29.98
C PRO A 167 -11.49 8.36 30.96
N ASP A 168 -11.71 8.55 32.27
CA ASP A 168 -10.68 8.51 33.32
C ASP A 168 -9.78 7.26 33.33
N ASP A 169 -10.32 6.10 32.95
CA ASP A 169 -9.57 4.83 32.87
C ASP A 169 -8.64 4.75 31.64
N TYR A 170 -8.68 5.74 30.73
CA TYR A 170 -7.89 5.75 29.51
C TYR A 170 -6.79 6.78 29.55
N SER A 171 -5.65 6.43 28.94
CA SER A 171 -4.56 7.38 28.67
C SER A 171 -4.03 7.22 27.25
N LEU A 172 -3.43 8.28 26.71
CA LEU A 172 -2.89 8.33 25.36
C LEU A 172 -1.41 8.65 25.43
N VAL A 173 -0.59 7.72 24.96
CA VAL A 173 0.88 7.78 25.09
C VAL A 173 1.56 7.55 23.74
N PRO A 174 2.85 7.95 23.56
CA PRO A 174 3.64 7.53 22.41
C PRO A 174 3.94 6.04 22.48
N TYR A 175 4.29 5.48 21.31
CA TYR A 175 4.73 4.08 21.24
C TYR A 175 6.10 3.90 21.92
N VAL A 176 6.23 2.78 22.63
CA VAL A 176 7.51 2.23 23.09
C VAL A 176 7.55 0.73 22.80
N ASP A 177 8.75 0.16 22.67
CA ASP A 177 8.90 -1.24 22.25
C ASP A 177 8.22 -2.27 23.17
N ASN A 178 8.04 -1.91 24.44
CA ASN A 178 7.29 -2.75 25.39
C ASN A 178 5.84 -3.02 24.94
N TYR A 179 5.26 -2.15 24.09
CA TYR A 179 3.91 -2.32 23.56
C TYR A 179 3.85 -3.20 22.30
N LYS A 180 5.00 -3.67 21.76
CA LYS A 180 5.05 -4.42 20.50
C LYS A 180 4.17 -5.67 20.50
N LYS A 181 4.19 -6.44 21.59
CA LYS A 181 3.36 -7.65 21.72
C LYS A 181 1.87 -7.34 21.70
N ASP A 182 1.46 -6.30 22.41
CA ASP A 182 0.06 -5.87 22.44
C ASP A 182 -0.36 -5.29 21.09
N ALA A 183 0.50 -4.53 20.42
CA ALA A 183 0.27 -4.03 19.08
C ALA A 183 -0.03 -5.18 18.09
N ILE A 184 0.78 -6.24 18.10
CA ILE A 184 0.58 -7.44 17.27
C ILE A 184 -0.80 -8.06 17.58
N ARG A 185 -1.13 -8.26 18.83
CA ARG A 185 -2.42 -8.82 19.26
C ARG A 185 -3.60 -7.96 18.80
N ILE A 186 -3.53 -6.65 19.06
CA ILE A 186 -4.59 -5.68 18.71
C ILE A 186 -4.81 -5.65 17.18
N ILE A 187 -3.73 -5.59 16.40
CA ILE A 187 -3.81 -5.55 14.93
C ILE A 187 -4.35 -6.89 14.40
N HIS A 188 -3.82 -8.03 14.87
CA HIS A 188 -4.32 -9.33 14.44
C HIS A 188 -5.82 -9.48 14.70
N GLU A 189 -6.29 -9.20 15.91
CA GLU A 189 -7.71 -9.30 16.26
C GLU A 189 -8.59 -8.32 15.48
N ALA A 190 -8.05 -7.14 15.14
CA ALA A 190 -8.78 -6.13 14.41
C ALA A 190 -8.95 -6.45 12.91
N PHE A 191 -7.93 -7.09 12.28
CA PHE A 191 -7.84 -7.23 10.84
C PHE A 191 -8.09 -8.65 10.31
N ARG A 192 -7.89 -9.72 11.09
CA ARG A 192 -7.94 -11.12 10.63
C ARG A 192 -9.22 -11.52 9.89
N ASP A 193 -10.34 -10.90 10.21
CA ASP A 193 -11.66 -11.20 9.65
C ASP A 193 -12.20 -10.06 8.77
N THR A 194 -11.34 -9.13 8.35
CA THR A 194 -11.70 -7.98 7.49
C THR A 194 -11.39 -8.25 6.02
N LEU A 195 -11.77 -7.30 5.16
CA LEU A 195 -11.44 -7.33 3.73
C LEU A 195 -9.93 -7.19 3.50
N ASP A 196 -9.19 -6.50 4.39
CA ASP A 196 -7.73 -6.40 4.33
C ASP A 196 -7.07 -7.78 4.26
N ALA A 197 -7.55 -8.75 5.05
CA ALA A 197 -7.04 -10.12 5.07
C ALA A 197 -7.33 -10.92 3.79
N LEU A 198 -8.07 -10.37 2.81
CA LEU A 198 -8.27 -11.00 1.50
C LEU A 198 -7.14 -10.69 0.54
N TYR A 199 -6.53 -9.50 0.62
CA TYR A 199 -5.43 -9.11 -0.24
C TYR A 199 -4.08 -9.07 0.48
N ASP A 200 -4.06 -9.09 1.83
CA ASP A 200 -2.88 -9.35 2.65
C ASP A 200 -3.18 -10.45 3.69
N PRO A 201 -3.01 -11.73 3.33
CA PRO A 201 -3.35 -12.85 4.21
C PRO A 201 -2.52 -12.94 5.50
N ARG A 202 -1.43 -12.17 5.63
CA ARG A 202 -0.62 -12.11 6.86
C ARG A 202 -1.45 -11.72 8.08
N TYR A 203 -2.51 -10.92 7.90
CA TYR A 203 -3.43 -10.61 9.01
C TYR A 203 -4.16 -11.81 9.60
N LYS A 204 -4.23 -12.97 8.90
CA LYS A 204 -4.95 -14.18 9.36
C LYS A 204 -4.19 -14.97 10.43
N SER A 205 -2.90 -14.73 10.61
CA SER A 205 -2.06 -15.39 11.60
C SER A 205 -1.30 -14.40 12.48
N ILE A 206 -0.95 -14.83 13.67
CA ILE A 206 -0.11 -14.04 14.59
C ILE A 206 1.28 -13.86 13.99
N GLU A 207 1.84 -14.89 13.37
CA GLU A 207 3.16 -14.87 12.72
C GLU A 207 3.19 -13.87 11.58
N GLY A 208 2.18 -13.89 10.71
CA GLY A 208 2.08 -12.94 9.60
C GLY A 208 1.88 -11.50 10.10
N THR A 209 1.03 -11.29 11.11
CA THR A 209 0.87 -9.98 11.73
C THR A 209 2.16 -9.50 12.40
N THR A 210 2.93 -10.42 13.02
CA THR A 210 4.24 -10.12 13.60
C THR A 210 5.22 -9.66 12.52
N ASP A 211 5.23 -10.31 11.35
CA ASP A 211 6.05 -9.87 10.19
C ASP A 211 5.70 -8.45 9.76
N ILE A 212 4.40 -8.11 9.65
CA ILE A 212 3.97 -6.75 9.30
C ILE A 212 4.47 -5.72 10.32
N ILE A 213 4.23 -5.97 11.62
CA ILE A 213 4.62 -5.03 12.68
C ILE A 213 6.13 -4.89 12.77
N ASN A 214 6.89 -6.00 12.64
CA ASN A 214 8.35 -5.93 12.58
C ASN A 214 8.82 -5.03 11.43
N LYS A 215 8.29 -5.22 10.22
CA LYS A 215 8.66 -4.41 9.05
C LYS A 215 8.34 -2.92 9.21
N ILE A 216 7.27 -2.58 9.95
CA ILE A 216 6.95 -1.20 10.30
C ILE A 216 8.01 -0.65 11.26
N VAL A 217 8.25 -1.30 12.40
CA VAL A 217 9.11 -0.76 13.47
C VAL A 217 10.61 -0.85 13.14
N GLU A 218 11.01 -1.75 12.24
CA GLU A 218 12.38 -1.93 11.73
C GLU A 218 12.67 -1.09 10.48
N ASN A 219 11.82 -0.13 10.14
CA ASN A 219 11.96 0.80 9.02
C ASN A 219 11.96 0.15 7.62
N VAL A 220 11.46 -1.07 7.46
CA VAL A 220 11.38 -1.73 6.14
C VAL A 220 10.32 -1.06 5.25
N TYR A 221 9.22 -0.58 5.86
CA TYR A 221 8.17 0.18 5.17
C TYR A 221 8.32 1.69 5.33
N GLY A 222 9.57 2.17 5.37
CA GLY A 222 9.91 3.56 5.61
C GLY A 222 10.20 3.86 7.08
N GLU A 223 10.69 5.05 7.37
CA GLU A 223 11.13 5.43 8.71
C GLU A 223 9.98 5.42 9.72
N PHE A 224 10.08 4.61 10.74
CA PHE A 224 9.09 4.52 11.81
C PHE A 224 9.17 5.70 12.77
N LEU A 225 8.03 6.32 13.05
CA LEU A 225 7.92 7.49 13.91
C LEU A 225 7.28 7.13 15.27
N SER A 226 8.05 6.54 16.18
CA SER A 226 7.56 6.11 17.50
C SER A 226 6.91 7.23 18.31
N GLU A 227 7.46 8.46 18.26
CA GLU A 227 6.95 9.60 19.01
C GLU A 227 5.57 10.08 18.60
N VAL A 228 5.20 9.93 17.31
CA VAL A 228 3.89 10.29 16.78
C VAL A 228 2.97 9.08 16.61
N THR A 229 3.50 7.87 16.67
CA THR A 229 2.70 6.64 16.80
C THR A 229 1.99 6.67 18.14
N SER A 230 0.67 6.61 18.13
CA SER A 230 -0.18 6.78 19.30
C SER A 230 -0.69 5.46 19.84
N VAL A 231 -0.57 5.24 21.12
CA VAL A 231 -1.11 4.06 21.83
C VAL A 231 -2.13 4.54 22.85
N VAL A 232 -3.31 3.93 22.87
CA VAL A 232 -4.30 4.10 23.94
C VAL A 232 -4.13 2.98 24.94
N LEU A 233 -4.02 3.36 26.21
CA LEU A 233 -4.02 2.45 27.33
C LEU A 233 -5.38 2.50 28.04
N TYR A 234 -5.89 1.35 28.44
CA TYR A 234 -6.98 1.21 29.38
C TYR A 234 -6.44 0.55 30.65
N LYS A 235 -6.48 1.27 31.79
CA LYS A 235 -5.90 0.80 33.05
C LYS A 235 -4.47 0.26 32.87
N GLU A 236 -3.61 1.08 32.26
CA GLU A 236 -2.20 0.77 31.96
C GLU A 236 -1.95 -0.33 30.89
N GLN A 237 -3.01 -0.94 30.30
CA GLN A 237 -2.88 -1.96 29.28
C GLN A 237 -3.22 -1.41 27.88
N PRO A 238 -2.39 -1.64 26.85
CA PRO A 238 -2.67 -1.20 25.49
C PRO A 238 -3.97 -1.82 24.94
N CYS A 239 -4.88 -0.98 24.46
CA CYS A 239 -6.14 -1.38 23.85
C CYS A 239 -6.39 -0.75 22.47
N GLY A 240 -5.50 0.12 22.00
CA GLY A 240 -5.57 0.70 20.66
C GLY A 240 -4.24 1.28 20.22
N ILE A 241 -4.02 1.34 18.91
CA ILE A 241 -2.78 1.85 18.32
C ILE A 241 -3.04 2.49 16.93
N ALA A 242 -2.29 3.56 16.64
CA ALA A 242 -2.19 4.17 15.32
C ALA A 242 -0.71 4.31 14.96
N PHE A 243 -0.23 3.48 14.04
CA PHE A 243 1.15 3.52 13.56
C PHE A 243 1.36 4.68 12.59
N VAL A 244 2.56 5.25 12.61
CA VAL A 244 2.98 6.31 11.69
C VAL A 244 4.41 6.02 11.22
N ASN A 245 4.62 6.09 9.91
CA ASN A 245 5.94 6.03 9.30
C ASN A 245 6.07 7.04 8.15
N ILE A 246 7.28 7.30 7.69
CA ILE A 246 7.55 8.08 6.47
C ILE A 246 7.82 7.09 5.35
N THR A 247 6.96 7.10 4.32
CA THR A 247 7.14 6.25 3.15
C THR A 247 8.22 6.77 2.22
N GLY A 248 8.45 8.07 2.20
CA GLY A 248 9.53 8.69 1.45
C GLY A 248 9.53 10.21 1.50
N GLY A 249 10.72 10.82 1.45
CA GLY A 249 10.89 12.26 1.43
C GLY A 249 10.22 12.95 2.61
N LYS A 250 9.14 13.69 2.34
CA LYS A 250 8.33 14.43 3.34
C LYS A 250 6.91 13.87 3.48
N ILE A 251 6.65 12.67 2.99
CA ILE A 251 5.34 12.03 3.01
C ILE A 251 5.27 11.09 4.21
N ALA A 252 4.41 11.41 5.17
CA ALA A 252 4.07 10.50 6.26
C ALA A 252 2.89 9.62 5.87
N ASN A 253 2.83 8.42 6.44
CA ASN A 253 1.74 7.49 6.24
C ASN A 253 1.25 6.93 7.57
N ILE A 254 -0.06 6.68 7.67
CA ILE A 254 -0.68 5.99 8.80
C ILE A 254 -1.13 4.61 8.28
N PRO A 255 -0.25 3.59 8.32
CA PRO A 255 -0.53 2.28 7.72
C PRO A 255 -1.60 1.51 8.46
N LEU A 256 -1.68 1.64 9.79
CA LEU A 256 -2.58 0.84 10.62
C LEU A 256 -3.17 1.67 11.76
N VAL A 257 -4.50 1.60 11.91
CA VAL A 257 -5.23 2.14 13.07
C VAL A 257 -6.16 1.06 13.58
N ALA A 258 -6.02 0.69 14.85
CA ALA A 258 -6.90 -0.33 15.45
C ALA A 258 -7.24 -0.01 16.91
N VAL A 259 -8.44 -0.43 17.31
CA VAL A 259 -8.90 -0.43 18.70
C VAL A 259 -9.55 -1.79 18.97
N GLU A 260 -9.24 -2.39 20.10
CA GLU A 260 -9.85 -3.65 20.54
C GLU A 260 -11.38 -3.54 20.57
N LYS A 261 -12.04 -4.62 20.21
CA LYS A 261 -13.50 -4.67 20.04
C LYS A 261 -14.27 -4.12 21.24
N ASN A 262 -13.83 -4.45 22.47
CA ASN A 262 -14.52 -4.07 23.70
C ASN A 262 -14.34 -2.57 24.05
N HIS A 263 -13.40 -1.88 23.41
CA HIS A 263 -13.09 -0.48 23.63
C HIS A 263 -13.54 0.43 22.47
N ARG A 264 -14.21 -0.13 21.44
CA ARG A 264 -14.71 0.64 20.30
C ARG A 264 -15.92 1.49 20.66
N GLY A 265 -16.16 2.54 19.83
CA GLY A 265 -17.31 3.43 20.01
C GLY A 265 -17.09 4.60 20.99
N GLN A 266 -15.90 4.70 21.58
CA GLN A 266 -15.55 5.73 22.58
C GLN A 266 -14.69 6.88 21.99
N GLY A 267 -14.56 6.97 20.66
CA GLY A 267 -13.77 8.01 20.01
C GLY A 267 -12.24 7.83 20.08
N LEU A 268 -11.75 6.69 20.61
CA LEU A 268 -10.31 6.47 20.86
C LEU A 268 -9.45 6.62 19.61
N SER A 269 -9.93 6.15 18.45
CA SER A 269 -9.21 6.32 17.17
C SER A 269 -9.10 7.80 16.78
N GLU A 270 -10.15 8.62 17.02
CA GLU A 270 -10.11 10.06 16.75
C GLU A 270 -9.05 10.74 17.66
N HIS A 271 -8.94 10.33 18.92
CA HIS A 271 -7.90 10.82 19.84
C HIS A 271 -6.49 10.47 19.39
N MET A 272 -6.26 9.20 18.99
CA MET A 272 -4.96 8.76 18.47
C MET A 272 -4.53 9.55 17.24
N LEU A 273 -5.44 9.66 16.25
CA LEU A 273 -5.16 10.41 15.02
C LEU A 273 -4.93 11.90 15.28
N ASN A 274 -5.77 12.51 16.12
CA ASN A 274 -5.59 13.93 16.50
C ASN A 274 -4.21 14.18 17.11
N ARG A 275 -3.77 13.32 18.05
CA ARG A 275 -2.44 13.44 18.66
C ARG A 275 -1.34 13.30 17.61
N SER A 276 -1.41 12.27 16.77
CA SER A 276 -0.40 11.98 15.74
C SER A 276 -0.30 13.12 14.72
N VAL A 277 -1.44 13.52 14.15
CA VAL A 277 -1.48 14.56 13.11
C VAL A 277 -1.07 15.93 13.69
N LYS A 278 -1.61 16.29 14.86
CA LYS A 278 -1.28 17.58 15.51
C LYS A 278 0.21 17.69 15.80
N LYS A 279 0.84 16.64 16.34
CA LYS A 279 2.28 16.65 16.61
C LYS A 279 3.10 16.82 15.31
N MET A 280 2.73 16.18 14.21
CA MET A 280 3.40 16.36 12.91
C MET A 280 3.19 17.76 12.33
N VAL A 281 2.00 18.36 12.50
CA VAL A 281 1.74 19.77 12.12
C VAL A 281 2.60 20.69 12.94
N ASP A 282 2.68 20.50 14.26
CA ASP A 282 3.50 21.32 15.16
C ASP A 282 4.98 21.22 14.81
N TRP A 283 5.51 20.02 14.57
CA TRP A 283 6.88 19.82 14.09
C TRP A 283 7.17 20.56 12.79
N THR A 284 6.22 20.49 11.82
CA THR A 284 6.37 21.18 10.54
C THR A 284 6.36 22.70 10.73
N LYS A 285 5.47 23.25 11.59
CA LYS A 285 5.40 24.69 11.87
C LYS A 285 6.65 25.21 12.60
N LEU A 286 7.24 24.40 13.48
CA LEU A 286 8.46 24.74 14.22
C LEU A 286 9.73 24.49 13.42
N GLY A 287 9.65 23.84 12.28
CA GLY A 287 10.80 23.47 11.46
C GLY A 287 11.66 22.34 12.05
N GLU A 288 11.17 21.63 13.09
CA GLU A 288 11.85 20.50 13.70
C GLU A 288 11.90 19.30 12.77
N ARG A 289 10.78 19.05 12.09
CA ARG A 289 10.65 18.03 11.04
C ARG A 289 9.53 18.42 10.06
N VAL A 290 9.88 18.54 8.80
CA VAL A 290 8.96 19.09 7.78
C VAL A 290 8.30 17.97 7.00
N PHE A 291 6.97 17.92 7.05
CA PHE A 291 6.13 17.07 6.22
C PHE A 291 5.44 17.89 5.13
N SER A 292 5.20 17.29 3.97
CA SER A 292 4.33 17.84 2.93
C SER A 292 2.89 17.38 3.11
N GLU A 293 2.72 16.13 3.49
CA GLU A 293 1.40 15.50 3.66
C GLU A 293 1.46 14.26 4.55
N ILE A 294 0.26 13.83 5.00
CA ILE A 294 0.05 12.57 5.69
C ILE A 294 -0.99 11.78 4.90
N ASN A 295 -0.67 10.55 4.55
CA ASN A 295 -1.52 9.67 3.79
C ASN A 295 -2.16 8.58 4.67
N VAL A 296 -3.36 8.16 4.30
CA VAL A 296 -4.04 6.99 4.85
C VAL A 296 -4.90 6.34 3.78
N THR A 297 -4.93 5.02 3.75
CA THR A 297 -5.79 4.25 2.84
C THR A 297 -6.81 3.45 3.64
N THR A 298 -8.04 3.38 3.15
CA THR A 298 -9.09 2.55 3.72
C THR A 298 -10.06 2.09 2.62
N GLU A 299 -10.87 1.07 2.90
CA GLU A 299 -11.87 0.61 1.94
C GLU A 299 -12.95 1.68 1.70
N THR A 300 -13.40 1.79 0.45
CA THR A 300 -14.42 2.78 0.04
C THR A 300 -15.78 2.59 0.73
N ASN A 301 -16.06 1.40 1.27
CA ASN A 301 -17.26 1.08 2.03
C ASN A 301 -17.06 1.15 3.55
N ASN A 302 -15.86 1.48 4.04
CA ASN A 302 -15.58 1.68 5.46
C ASN A 302 -16.00 3.11 5.90
N TYR A 303 -17.32 3.38 5.85
CA TYR A 303 -17.85 4.69 6.16
C TYR A 303 -17.49 5.22 7.54
N LYS A 304 -17.22 4.35 8.51
CA LYS A 304 -16.79 4.75 9.87
C LYS A 304 -15.40 5.34 9.83
N ALA A 305 -14.46 4.67 9.18
CA ALA A 305 -13.10 5.16 9.02
C ALA A 305 -13.07 6.44 8.15
N LEU A 306 -13.75 6.46 7.01
CA LEU A 306 -13.86 7.64 6.16
C LEU A 306 -14.40 8.85 6.92
N LYS A 307 -15.47 8.69 7.72
CA LYS A 307 -16.01 9.75 8.55
C LYS A 307 -15.00 10.25 9.60
N MET A 308 -14.29 9.34 10.24
CA MET A 308 -13.26 9.65 11.23
C MET A 308 -12.12 10.44 10.60
N TYR A 309 -11.55 9.98 9.49
CA TYR A 309 -10.46 10.68 8.80
C TYR A 309 -10.88 12.08 8.33
N ARG A 310 -12.08 12.23 7.75
CA ARG A 310 -12.62 13.55 7.34
C ARG A 310 -12.75 14.52 8.51
N LYS A 311 -13.17 14.04 9.69
CA LYS A 311 -13.25 14.88 10.90
C LYS A 311 -11.89 15.42 11.33
N VAL A 312 -10.82 14.61 11.21
CA VAL A 312 -9.45 15.01 11.55
C VAL A 312 -8.85 15.97 10.51
N GLY A 313 -9.47 16.11 9.34
CA GLY A 313 -9.05 17.04 8.29
C GLY A 313 -8.48 16.39 7.04
N PHE A 314 -8.48 15.06 6.97
CA PHE A 314 -8.14 14.36 5.73
C PHE A 314 -9.20 14.56 4.66
N LYS A 315 -8.76 14.59 3.40
CA LYS A 315 -9.63 14.64 2.22
C LYS A 315 -9.32 13.48 1.30
N GLU A 316 -10.36 12.93 0.69
CA GLU A 316 -10.18 11.93 -0.36
C GLU A 316 -9.47 12.55 -1.55
N ASP A 317 -8.41 11.88 -2.00
CA ASP A 317 -7.64 12.26 -3.19
C ASP A 317 -8.12 11.46 -4.39
N TYR A 318 -8.04 10.13 -4.32
CA TYR A 318 -8.57 9.25 -5.35
C TYR A 318 -8.95 7.87 -4.77
N CYS A 319 -9.73 7.11 -5.56
CA CYS A 319 -10.07 5.73 -5.27
C CYS A 319 -9.49 4.82 -6.35
N TYR A 320 -9.10 3.62 -5.96
CA TYR A 320 -8.59 2.61 -6.88
C TYR A 320 -9.06 1.21 -6.51
N PRO A 321 -9.19 0.30 -7.50
CA PRO A 321 -9.45 -1.11 -7.22
C PRO A 321 -8.18 -1.81 -6.75
N GLN A 322 -8.24 -2.44 -5.60
CA GLN A 322 -7.27 -3.43 -5.15
C GLN A 322 -7.71 -4.79 -5.68
N ALA A 323 -7.03 -5.29 -6.70
CA ALA A 323 -7.28 -6.62 -7.23
C ALA A 323 -6.60 -7.69 -6.36
N TYR A 324 -7.27 -8.82 -6.21
CA TYR A 324 -6.68 -10.01 -5.60
C TYR A 324 -7.17 -11.28 -6.29
N LEU A 325 -6.27 -12.27 -6.40
CA LEU A 325 -6.57 -13.58 -6.92
C LEU A 325 -6.29 -14.62 -5.83
N LEU A 326 -7.32 -15.37 -5.46
CA LEU A 326 -7.20 -16.39 -4.43
C LEU A 326 -6.29 -17.53 -4.86
N GLN A 327 -5.75 -18.23 -3.88
CA GLN A 327 -4.96 -19.44 -4.09
C GLN A 327 -5.67 -20.44 -4.99
N LYS A 328 -4.91 -21.10 -5.87
CA LYS A 328 -5.43 -22.18 -6.70
C LYS A 328 -5.66 -23.41 -5.78
N ARG A 329 -6.93 -23.71 -5.44
CA ARG A 329 -7.22 -24.91 -4.65
C ARG A 329 -6.69 -26.15 -5.39
N LYS A 330 -5.90 -26.97 -4.71
CA LYS A 330 -5.59 -28.32 -5.20
C LYS A 330 -6.92 -29.05 -5.40
N LYS A 331 -7.17 -29.49 -6.66
CA LYS A 331 -8.26 -30.40 -6.96
C LYS A 331 -7.94 -31.79 -6.46
#